data_4f81a7b7d46e2f3b265c06e26af32c55
#
_entry.id   4f81a7b7d46e2f3b265c06e26af32c55
#
_cell.length_a   1.000
_cell.length_b   1.000
_cell.length_c   1.000
_cell.angle_alpha   90.00
_cell.angle_beta   90.00
_cell.angle_gamma   90.00
#
_symmetry.space_group_name_H-M   'P 1'
#
loop_
_entity.id
_entity.type
_entity.pdbx_description
1 polymer ?
#
loop_
_entity_poly.entity_id
_entity_poly.type
_entity_poly.pdbx_seq_one_letter_code
_entity_poly.pdbx_strand_id
1 'polypeptide(L)'
;MPAKMNPFEVKTKPADRYYMDWQKLYPRPYDKNEVDPYTRLRIILMNGTEYEANWFSHQFHRHCTNNDLRRELAVLRRTEQQQQKRIACLKPIDEGILETTIGYEQLAVDLTAILAQREPDAYVVQVMNLALLEDFDHLYRYADLLELERGIHAERLVGCYTEIMP
;
A
#
# COMPACT_ATOMS: atom_id res chain seq x y z
N MET A 1 -4.36 -19.95 20.30
CA MET A 1 -4.46 -19.27 19.00
C MET A 1 -4.59 -17.80 19.30
N PRO A 2 -3.77 -16.91 18.70
CA PRO A 2 -4.01 -15.48 18.83
C PRO A 2 -5.40 -15.16 18.30
N ALA A 3 -6.12 -14.27 18.99
CA ALA A 3 -7.45 -13.86 18.58
C ALA A 3 -7.38 -13.31 17.16
N LYS A 4 -8.22 -13.81 16.25
CA LYS A 4 -8.30 -13.30 14.87
C LYS A 4 -8.66 -11.82 14.94
N MET A 5 -7.74 -10.97 14.49
CA MET A 5 -7.99 -9.54 14.46
C MET A 5 -9.03 -9.26 13.36
N ASN A 6 -10.21 -8.83 13.75
CA ASN A 6 -11.21 -8.33 12.82
C ASN A 6 -10.86 -6.87 12.50
N PRO A 7 -10.53 -6.52 11.25
CA PRO A 7 -10.19 -5.15 10.89
C PRO A 7 -11.32 -4.14 11.16
N PHE A 8 -12.58 -4.59 11.18
CA PHE A 8 -13.73 -3.76 11.51
C PHE A 8 -13.92 -3.51 13.02
N GLU A 9 -13.18 -4.24 13.86
CA GLU A 9 -13.20 -4.07 15.32
C GLU A 9 -12.03 -3.21 15.82
N VAL A 10 -11.09 -2.85 14.94
CA VAL A 10 -9.99 -1.96 15.30
C VAL A 10 -10.54 -0.56 15.59
N LYS A 11 -10.27 -0.07 16.80
CA LYS A 11 -10.67 1.28 17.17
C LYS A 11 -9.97 2.29 16.26
N THR A 12 -10.74 3.09 15.55
CA THR A 12 -10.26 4.12 14.61
C THR A 12 -9.80 5.38 15.35
N LYS A 13 -8.85 5.24 16.25
CA LYS A 13 -8.23 6.38 16.93
C LYS A 13 -6.71 6.35 16.79
N PRO A 14 -6.05 7.53 16.84
CA PRO A 14 -4.61 7.59 16.81
C PRO A 14 -3.97 6.74 17.91
N ALA A 15 -2.77 6.19 17.65
CA ALA A 15 -2.01 5.45 18.64
C ALA A 15 -1.43 6.43 19.68
N ASP A 16 -2.01 6.47 20.86
CA ASP A 16 -1.69 7.46 21.92
C ASP A 16 -0.21 7.42 22.33
N ARG A 17 0.41 6.24 22.35
CA ARG A 17 1.80 6.04 22.83
C ARG A 17 2.88 6.71 22.00
N TYR A 18 2.56 7.11 20.76
CA TYR A 18 3.50 7.76 19.84
C TYR A 18 2.92 9.05 19.27
N TYR A 19 1.99 9.67 19.99
CA TYR A 19 1.42 10.94 19.56
C TYR A 19 2.52 11.99 19.39
N MET A 20 2.54 12.60 18.23
CA MET A 20 3.45 13.68 17.90
C MET A 20 2.66 14.84 17.32
N ASP A 21 3.09 16.07 17.62
CA ASP A 21 2.58 17.25 16.98
C ASP A 21 2.87 17.18 15.46
N TRP A 22 1.82 16.99 14.66
CA TRP A 22 1.92 16.81 13.22
C TRP A 22 2.55 18.03 12.52
N GLN A 23 2.50 19.24 13.10
CA GLN A 23 3.13 20.44 12.56
C GLN A 23 4.67 20.36 12.63
N LYS A 24 5.18 19.55 13.54
CA LYS A 24 6.62 19.31 13.73
C LYS A 24 7.10 18.01 13.08
N LEU A 25 6.20 17.27 12.45
CA LEU A 25 6.55 16.03 11.78
C LEU A 25 7.15 16.30 10.40
N TYR A 26 8.41 15.96 10.24
CA TYR A 26 9.13 16.00 8.97
C TYR A 26 9.48 14.57 8.56
N PRO A 27 8.66 13.90 7.72
CA PRO A 27 8.95 12.55 7.26
C PRO A 27 10.29 12.51 6.54
N ARG A 28 11.08 11.46 6.81
CA ARG A 28 12.35 11.19 6.15
C ARG A 28 12.27 9.85 5.45
N PRO A 29 12.91 9.68 4.28
CA PRO A 29 12.96 8.39 3.61
C PRO A 29 13.72 7.36 4.46
N TYR A 30 13.28 6.11 4.38
CA TYR A 30 14.03 4.99 4.92
C TYR A 30 15.23 4.67 4.04
N ASP A 31 16.27 4.11 4.64
CA ASP A 31 17.29 3.39 3.90
C ASP A 31 16.71 2.03 3.45
N LYS A 32 16.75 1.75 2.16
CA LYS A 32 16.17 0.52 1.59
C LYS A 32 16.85 -0.76 2.08
N ASN A 33 18.10 -0.65 2.57
CA ASN A 33 18.86 -1.79 3.06
C ASN A 33 18.64 -2.07 4.56
N GLU A 34 18.10 -1.08 5.29
CA GLU A 34 17.90 -1.15 6.73
C GLU A 34 16.43 -1.20 7.14
N VAL A 35 15.51 -0.80 6.24
CA VAL A 35 14.09 -0.80 6.56
C VAL A 35 13.58 -2.22 6.77
N ASP A 36 12.85 -2.40 7.87
CA ASP A 36 12.14 -3.66 8.13
C ASP A 36 11.17 -3.96 6.98
N PRO A 37 11.19 -5.19 6.44
CA PRO A 37 10.39 -5.56 5.30
C PRO A 37 8.89 -5.30 5.46
N TYR A 38 8.31 -5.62 6.62
CA TYR A 38 6.90 -5.36 6.89
C TYR A 38 6.61 -3.86 6.95
N THR A 39 7.52 -3.07 7.51
CA THR A 39 7.42 -1.61 7.51
C THR A 39 7.42 -1.08 6.09
N ARG A 40 8.30 -1.59 5.22
CA ARG A 40 8.34 -1.23 3.80
C ARG A 40 7.01 -1.51 3.11
N LEU A 41 6.46 -2.71 3.26
CA LEU A 41 5.17 -3.08 2.65
C LEU A 41 3.99 -2.25 3.20
N ARG A 42 3.99 -1.93 4.49
CA ARG A 42 2.96 -1.06 5.08
C ARG A 42 3.03 0.36 4.55
N ILE A 43 4.22 0.90 4.30
CA ILE A 43 4.40 2.22 3.66
C ILE A 43 3.85 2.16 2.23
N ILE A 44 4.14 1.10 1.47
CA ILE A 44 3.62 0.89 0.11
C ILE A 44 2.09 0.82 0.15
N LEU A 45 1.51 0.03 1.03
CA LEU A 45 0.06 -0.10 1.20
C LEU A 45 -0.59 1.24 1.50
N MET A 46 -0.08 1.97 2.48
CA MET A 46 -0.63 3.28 2.84
C MET A 46 -0.50 4.29 1.72
N ASN A 47 0.65 4.32 1.03
CA ASN A 47 0.84 5.20 -0.12
C ASN A 47 -0.15 4.90 -1.25
N GLY A 48 -0.40 3.63 -1.54
CA GLY A 48 -1.39 3.19 -2.53
C GLY A 48 -2.81 3.59 -2.13
N THR A 49 -3.20 3.37 -0.89
CA THR A 49 -4.52 3.72 -0.35
C THR A 49 -4.79 5.23 -0.44
N GLU A 50 -3.83 6.06 -0.06
CA GLU A 50 -3.95 7.51 -0.16
C GLU A 50 -4.01 7.99 -1.63
N TYR A 51 -3.30 7.32 -2.52
CA TYR A 51 -3.34 7.60 -3.93
C TYR A 51 -4.72 7.28 -4.52
N GLU A 52 -5.30 6.15 -4.14
CA GLU A 52 -6.64 5.72 -4.56
C GLU A 52 -7.72 6.67 -4.01
N ALA A 53 -7.67 7.04 -2.73
CA ALA A 53 -8.57 8.02 -2.13
C ALA A 53 -8.57 9.35 -2.88
N ASN A 54 -7.38 9.84 -3.25
CA ASN A 54 -7.22 11.04 -4.05
C ASN A 54 -7.84 10.89 -5.46
N TRP A 55 -7.71 9.73 -6.09
CA TRP A 55 -8.33 9.41 -7.37
C TRP A 55 -9.86 9.44 -7.29
N PHE A 56 -10.46 8.77 -6.31
CA PHE A 56 -11.91 8.78 -6.09
C PHE A 56 -12.45 10.19 -5.82
N SER A 57 -11.81 10.95 -4.96
CA SER A 57 -12.18 12.34 -4.69
C SER A 57 -12.14 13.19 -5.96
N HIS A 58 -11.15 12.95 -6.84
CA HIS A 58 -11.06 13.63 -8.14
C HIS A 58 -12.21 13.27 -9.07
N GLN A 59 -12.55 11.99 -9.20
CA GLN A 59 -13.66 11.55 -10.05
C GLN A 59 -15.00 12.09 -9.53
N PHE A 60 -15.23 12.02 -8.22
CA PHE A 60 -16.45 12.54 -7.63
C PHE A 60 -16.59 14.05 -7.87
N HIS A 61 -15.52 14.81 -7.68
CA HIS A 61 -15.50 16.25 -7.96
C HIS A 61 -15.87 16.55 -9.43
N ARG A 62 -15.38 15.79 -10.40
CA ARG A 62 -15.68 15.98 -11.83
C ARG A 62 -17.14 15.80 -12.16
N HIS A 63 -17.81 14.85 -11.52
CA HIS A 63 -19.20 14.48 -11.82
C HIS A 63 -20.21 15.18 -10.90
N CYS A 64 -19.79 15.87 -9.87
CA CYS A 64 -20.65 16.58 -8.94
C CYS A 64 -21.19 17.85 -9.57
N THR A 65 -22.52 18.01 -9.61
CA THR A 65 -23.22 19.19 -10.13
C THR A 65 -23.46 20.27 -9.08
N ASN A 66 -23.41 19.92 -7.79
CA ASN A 66 -23.58 20.85 -6.69
C ASN A 66 -22.29 21.63 -6.42
N ASN A 67 -22.32 22.95 -6.56
CA ASN A 67 -21.13 23.80 -6.44
C ASN A 67 -20.56 23.85 -5.01
N ASP A 68 -21.39 23.79 -3.99
CA ASP A 68 -20.91 23.80 -2.60
C ASP A 68 -20.21 22.49 -2.26
N LEU A 69 -20.81 21.37 -2.66
CA LEU A 69 -20.18 20.07 -2.51
C LEU A 69 -18.87 19.98 -3.31
N ARG A 70 -18.83 20.51 -4.54
CA ARG A 70 -17.58 20.58 -5.34
C ARG A 70 -16.48 21.35 -4.62
N ARG A 71 -16.83 22.45 -3.93
CA ARG A 71 -15.85 23.22 -3.14
C ARG A 71 -15.29 22.40 -2.00
N GLU A 72 -16.15 21.73 -1.22
CA GLU A 72 -15.72 20.86 -0.13
C GLU A 72 -14.84 19.69 -0.62
N LEU A 73 -15.24 19.03 -1.70
CA LEU A 73 -14.46 17.97 -2.33
C LEU A 73 -13.06 18.45 -2.80
N ALA A 74 -12.96 19.68 -3.28
CA ALA A 74 -11.68 20.27 -3.66
C ALA A 74 -10.75 20.47 -2.45
N VAL A 75 -11.30 20.88 -1.31
CA VAL A 75 -10.56 21.02 -0.04
C VAL A 75 -10.09 19.64 0.46
N LEU A 76 -10.98 18.66 0.50
CA LEU A 76 -10.64 17.28 0.91
C LEU A 76 -9.53 16.70 0.02
N ARG A 77 -9.66 16.79 -1.29
CA ARG A 77 -8.65 16.31 -2.24
C ARG A 77 -7.28 16.94 -2.00
N ARG A 78 -7.24 18.23 -1.70
CA ARG A 78 -5.97 18.90 -1.37
C ARG A 78 -5.33 18.33 -0.11
N THR A 79 -6.14 18.02 0.90
CA THR A 79 -5.68 17.41 2.14
C THR A 79 -5.14 16.00 1.89
N GLU A 80 -5.86 15.17 1.14
CA GLU A 80 -5.44 13.82 0.74
C GLU A 80 -4.13 13.84 -0.06
N GLN A 81 -3.97 14.78 -0.99
CA GLN A 81 -2.71 14.95 -1.72
C GLN A 81 -1.54 15.28 -0.80
N GLN A 82 -1.75 16.09 0.23
CA GLN A 82 -0.71 16.40 1.21
C GLN A 82 -0.38 15.19 2.08
N GLN A 83 -1.38 14.42 2.46
CA GLN A 83 -1.24 13.20 3.23
C GLN A 83 -0.46 12.15 2.42
N GLN A 84 -0.87 11.90 1.19
CA GLN A 84 -0.17 11.01 0.27
C GLN A 84 1.31 11.39 0.09
N LYS A 85 1.61 12.68 -0.09
CA LYS A 85 2.99 13.15 -0.20
C LYS A 85 3.82 12.89 1.06
N ARG A 86 3.24 13.03 2.25
CA ARG A 86 3.93 12.74 3.51
C ARG A 86 4.25 11.25 3.64
N ILE A 87 3.30 10.37 3.29
CA ILE A 87 3.52 8.92 3.25
C ILE A 87 4.57 8.57 2.18
N ALA A 88 4.47 9.15 0.99
CA ALA A 88 5.43 8.93 -0.08
C ALA A 88 6.87 9.33 0.28
N CYS A 89 7.04 10.34 1.13
CA CYS A 89 8.35 10.75 1.64
C CYS A 89 9.04 9.67 2.50
N LEU A 90 8.31 8.67 2.98
CA LEU A 90 8.87 7.55 3.74
C LEU A 90 9.53 6.51 2.83
N LYS A 91 9.23 6.51 1.53
CA LYS A 91 9.83 5.55 0.60
C LYS A 91 11.32 5.85 0.40
N PRO A 92 12.16 4.83 0.19
CA PRO A 92 13.56 5.02 -0.09
C PRO A 92 13.78 5.88 -1.35
N ILE A 93 14.68 6.86 -1.27
CA ILE A 93 14.98 7.77 -2.41
C ILE A 93 15.69 7.02 -3.55
N ASP A 94 16.53 6.06 -3.19
CA ASP A 94 17.37 5.29 -4.10
C ASP A 94 16.68 4.02 -4.64
N GLU A 95 15.42 3.79 -4.26
CA GLU A 95 14.62 2.71 -4.79
C GLU A 95 14.12 3.05 -6.19
N GLY A 96 14.49 2.22 -7.16
CA GLY A 96 14.08 2.38 -8.56
C GLY A 96 12.62 1.99 -8.81
N ILE A 97 12.11 2.35 -9.99
CA ILE A 97 10.71 2.06 -10.35
C ILE A 97 10.43 0.54 -10.35
N LEU A 98 11.33 -0.29 -10.87
CA LEU A 98 11.18 -1.74 -10.87
C LEU A 98 11.16 -2.32 -9.45
N GLU A 99 12.06 -1.86 -8.58
CA GLU A 99 12.09 -2.26 -7.17
C GLU A 99 10.78 -1.89 -6.45
N THR A 100 10.27 -0.68 -6.70
CA THR A 100 8.97 -0.24 -6.15
C THR A 100 7.82 -1.09 -6.69
N THR A 101 7.81 -1.40 -7.99
CA THR A 101 6.76 -2.22 -8.62
C THR A 101 6.76 -3.63 -8.04
N ILE A 102 7.93 -4.25 -7.88
CA ILE A 102 8.05 -5.57 -7.22
C ILE A 102 7.47 -5.53 -5.81
N GLY A 103 7.70 -4.44 -5.06
CA GLY A 103 7.09 -4.27 -3.74
C GLY A 103 5.56 -4.19 -3.78
N TYR A 104 4.97 -3.57 -4.80
CA TYR A 104 3.52 -3.54 -4.99
C TYR A 104 2.96 -4.92 -5.35
N GLU A 105 3.60 -5.66 -6.24
CA GLU A 105 3.17 -7.01 -6.60
C GLU A 105 3.28 -7.98 -5.41
N GLN A 106 4.35 -7.88 -4.63
CA GLN A 106 4.47 -8.64 -3.38
C GLN A 106 3.33 -8.33 -2.41
N LEU A 107 3.02 -7.04 -2.23
CA LEU A 107 1.89 -6.62 -1.40
C LEU A 107 0.56 -7.17 -1.93
N ALA A 108 0.34 -7.14 -3.25
CA ALA A 108 -0.86 -7.67 -3.89
C ALA A 108 -1.00 -9.16 -3.61
N VAL A 109 0.07 -9.95 -3.82
CA VAL A 109 0.09 -11.40 -3.52
C VAL A 109 -0.29 -11.67 -2.07
N ASP A 110 0.38 -11.04 -1.12
CA ASP A 110 0.17 -11.30 0.29
C ASP A 110 -1.23 -10.86 0.75
N LEU A 111 -1.67 -9.67 0.35
CA LEU A 111 -2.97 -9.13 0.73
C LEU A 111 -4.11 -9.96 0.14
N THR A 112 -4.04 -10.30 -1.14
CA THR A 112 -5.04 -11.10 -1.83
C THR A 112 -5.14 -12.50 -1.20
N ALA A 113 -4.01 -13.12 -0.86
CA ALA A 113 -3.98 -14.41 -0.18
C ALA A 113 -4.66 -14.35 1.20
N ILE A 114 -4.37 -13.32 2.00
CA ILE A 114 -4.98 -13.15 3.33
C ILE A 114 -6.50 -12.92 3.21
N LEU A 115 -6.92 -12.09 2.26
CA LEU A 115 -8.33 -11.82 2.04
C LEU A 115 -9.08 -13.06 1.57
N ALA A 116 -8.54 -13.81 0.60
CA ALA A 116 -9.13 -15.04 0.10
C ALA A 116 -9.31 -16.11 1.19
N GLN A 117 -8.35 -16.24 2.11
CA GLN A 117 -8.44 -17.17 3.23
C GLN A 117 -9.52 -16.82 4.26
N ARG A 118 -9.99 -15.58 4.29
CA ARG A 118 -10.95 -15.06 5.28
C ARG A 118 -12.32 -14.76 4.69
N GLU A 119 -12.42 -14.75 3.38
CA GLU A 119 -13.65 -14.44 2.65
C GLU A 119 -14.66 -15.58 2.75
N PRO A 120 -15.89 -15.33 3.25
CA PRO A 120 -16.91 -16.36 3.36
C PRO A 120 -17.63 -16.69 2.05
N ASP A 121 -17.65 -15.76 1.09
CA ASP A 121 -18.33 -15.97 -0.18
C ASP A 121 -17.46 -16.75 -1.16
N ALA A 122 -17.92 -17.96 -1.52
CA ALA A 122 -17.16 -18.88 -2.36
C ALA A 122 -16.90 -18.33 -3.78
N TYR A 123 -17.77 -17.48 -4.32
CA TYR A 123 -17.56 -16.85 -5.62
C TYR A 123 -16.47 -15.78 -5.53
N VAL A 124 -16.51 -14.96 -4.50
CA VAL A 124 -15.48 -13.95 -4.25
C VAL A 124 -14.11 -14.60 -4.03
N VAL A 125 -14.05 -15.70 -3.27
CA VAL A 125 -12.82 -16.50 -3.10
C VAL A 125 -12.25 -16.96 -4.44
N GLN A 126 -13.09 -17.46 -5.35
CA GLN A 126 -12.63 -17.89 -6.68
C GLN A 126 -12.01 -16.73 -7.47
N VAL A 127 -12.64 -15.56 -7.45
CA VAL A 127 -12.11 -14.36 -8.12
C VAL A 127 -10.79 -13.92 -7.50
N MET A 128 -10.70 -13.91 -6.17
CA MET A 128 -9.44 -13.57 -5.47
C MET A 128 -8.32 -14.57 -5.77
N ASN A 129 -8.63 -15.88 -5.83
CA ASN A 129 -7.64 -16.89 -6.18
C ASN A 129 -7.14 -16.75 -7.62
N LEU A 130 -8.00 -16.34 -8.55
CA LEU A 130 -7.58 -16.04 -9.92
C LEU A 130 -6.65 -14.81 -9.94
N ALA A 131 -7.04 -13.70 -9.28
CA ALA A 131 -6.20 -12.52 -9.14
C ALA A 131 -4.85 -12.85 -8.50
N LEU A 132 -4.82 -13.69 -7.48
CA LEU A 132 -3.59 -14.12 -6.83
C LEU A 132 -2.62 -14.84 -7.79
N LEU A 133 -3.14 -15.67 -8.69
CA LEU A 133 -2.31 -16.32 -9.72
C LEU A 133 -1.74 -15.31 -10.72
N GLU A 134 -2.52 -14.30 -11.10
CA GLU A 134 -2.08 -13.20 -11.97
C GLU A 134 -1.02 -12.34 -11.27
N ASP A 135 -1.22 -12.00 -9.99
CA ASP A 135 -0.25 -11.24 -9.20
C ASP A 135 1.09 -11.98 -9.04
N PHE A 136 1.08 -13.31 -8.89
CA PHE A 136 2.31 -14.13 -8.92
C PHE A 136 3.02 -14.05 -10.28
N ASP A 137 2.31 -14.14 -11.40
CA ASP A 137 2.90 -13.99 -12.73
C ASP A 137 3.53 -12.60 -12.90
N HIS A 138 2.86 -11.55 -12.46
CA HIS A 138 3.38 -10.18 -12.47
C HIS A 138 4.66 -10.05 -11.64
N LEU A 139 4.64 -10.58 -10.42
CA LEU A 139 5.80 -10.55 -9.52
C LEU A 139 7.03 -11.18 -10.15
N TYR A 140 6.89 -12.37 -10.75
CA TYR A 140 7.99 -13.05 -11.43
C TYR A 140 8.49 -12.29 -12.67
N ARG A 141 7.59 -11.73 -13.47
CA ARG A 141 7.97 -10.95 -14.67
C ARG A 141 8.73 -9.68 -14.29
N TYR A 142 8.31 -8.96 -13.26
CA TYR A 142 9.05 -7.79 -12.80
C TYR A 142 10.38 -8.15 -12.14
N ALA A 143 10.46 -9.31 -11.50
CA ALA A 143 11.71 -9.86 -10.98
C ALA A 143 12.71 -10.13 -12.08
N ASP A 144 12.29 -10.80 -13.15
CA ASP A 144 13.12 -11.05 -14.34
C ASP A 144 13.58 -9.76 -15.02
N LEU A 145 12.68 -8.76 -15.13
CA LEU A 145 13.02 -7.45 -15.69
C LEU A 145 14.08 -6.72 -14.85
N LEU A 146 13.99 -6.80 -13.54
CA LEU A 146 14.98 -6.19 -12.65
C LEU A 146 16.36 -6.83 -12.82
N GLU A 147 16.41 -8.15 -12.94
CA GLU A 147 17.67 -8.87 -13.17
C GLU A 147 18.27 -8.50 -14.52
N LEU A 148 17.45 -8.49 -15.58
CA LEU A 148 17.89 -8.14 -16.94
C LEU A 148 18.39 -6.69 -17.04
N GLU A 149 17.68 -5.74 -16.44
CA GLU A 149 17.96 -4.30 -16.58
C GLU A 149 19.04 -3.79 -15.61
N ARG A 150 19.16 -4.40 -14.44
CA ARG A 150 19.99 -3.91 -13.34
C ARG A 150 20.97 -4.92 -12.78
N GLY A 151 20.89 -6.19 -13.16
CA GLY A 151 21.69 -7.27 -12.58
C GLY A 151 21.40 -7.49 -11.09
N ILE A 152 20.21 -7.10 -10.61
CA ILE A 152 19.79 -7.26 -9.22
C ILE A 152 18.85 -8.45 -9.13
N HIS A 153 19.24 -9.47 -8.37
CA HIS A 153 18.36 -10.61 -8.10
C HIS A 153 17.22 -10.17 -7.19
N ALA A 154 15.99 -10.39 -7.63
CA ALA A 154 14.78 -9.96 -6.92
C ALA A 154 14.64 -10.57 -5.53
N GLU A 155 15.23 -11.74 -5.28
CA GLU A 155 15.30 -12.37 -3.95
C GLU A 155 15.82 -11.43 -2.85
N ARG A 156 16.66 -10.46 -3.22
CA ARG A 156 17.14 -9.43 -2.28
C ARG A 156 16.06 -8.43 -1.89
N LEU A 157 15.02 -8.26 -2.72
CA LEU A 157 13.93 -7.32 -2.48
C LEU A 157 12.73 -7.97 -1.82
N VAL A 158 12.34 -9.12 -2.34
CA VAL A 158 11.16 -9.85 -1.85
C VAL A 158 11.43 -10.61 -0.56
N GLY A 159 12.70 -10.89 -0.26
CA GLY A 159 13.10 -11.52 0.99
C GLY A 159 12.37 -12.83 1.28
N CYS A 160 12.51 -13.33 2.50
CA CYS A 160 11.84 -14.54 2.96
C CYS A 160 10.53 -14.21 3.68
N TYR A 161 9.68 -13.38 3.08
CA TYR A 161 8.40 -13.09 3.72
C TYR A 161 7.47 -14.26 3.59
N THR A 162 6.87 -14.60 4.68
CA THR A 162 5.79 -15.58 4.73
C THR A 162 4.44 -14.92 5.03
N GLU A 163 4.43 -13.72 5.60
CA GLU A 163 3.19 -13.02 5.97
C GLU A 163 3.40 -11.51 6.10
N ILE A 164 2.51 -10.68 5.57
CA ILE A 164 2.50 -9.21 5.76
C ILE A 164 2.03 -8.82 7.15
N MET A 165 1.10 -9.59 7.71
CA MET A 165 0.53 -9.35 9.03
C MET A 165 0.61 -10.63 9.84
N PRO A 166 1.43 -10.65 10.88
CA PRO A 166 1.54 -11.79 11.78
C PRO A 166 0.25 -12.01 12.58
#